data_ca3123151c88747fd66d0232f2859ed8
#
_entry.id   ca3123151c88747fd66d0232f2859ed8
#
_cell.length_a   1.000
_cell.length_b   1.000
_cell.length_c   1.000
_cell.angle_alpha   90.00
_cell.angle_beta   90.00
_cell.angle_gamma   90.00
#
_symmetry.space_group_name_H-M   'P 1'
#
loop_
_entity.id
_entity.type
_entity.pdbx_description
1 polymer ?
#
loop_
_entity_poly.entity_id
_entity_poly.type
_entity_poly.pdbx_seq_one_letter_code
_entity_poly.pdbx_strand_id
1 'polypeptide(L)'
;MLHNIMLIIGIAVTRRSAVHAFSYCSRTSSRRYSAGILSLSSSTKETLVSSDTTTTIGKLSASTNEICETTVTAEGKAEVLCTVSNEDDRSSLWSDVAINAAKQFTISQRQKLKDMGALDIKRPIQIIGTPVTDNCGLGDCVIDYDDTDSKKATSTNTKIIHFQRHGQGYHNLICDMWRELERPIDFDSPDPNLNPVVRPEFLDPPLTNLGEKQCRSQRDLCATLEPELMIVSPMLRCIQTAKLSFRDHVSTVPWVSSEGCREELGLLVGNKRRPINEIKEDYPEIDFSPIKHNEDVLWDEYGERRETLLEKSDRIYDFLTNFVRDRPEKEIGIVCHSAYLFTLMNAVMDISDEELRSWFLTSEVRSLKMTFVED
;
A
#
# COMPACT_ATOMS: atom_id res chain seq x y z
N MET A 1 -7.80 18.63 3.71
CA MET A 1 -6.64 17.76 3.89
C MET A 1 -5.39 18.31 3.19
N LEU A 2 -5.36 18.43 1.86
CA LEU A 2 -4.21 18.99 1.11
C LEU A 2 -3.76 20.38 1.61
N HIS A 3 -4.69 21.26 1.99
CA HIS A 3 -4.36 22.60 2.48
C HIS A 3 -3.61 22.58 3.83
N ASN A 4 -3.99 21.69 4.73
CA ASN A 4 -3.32 21.55 6.04
C ASN A 4 -1.96 20.87 5.91
N ILE A 5 -1.81 19.90 4.99
CA ILE A 5 -0.51 19.27 4.70
C ILE A 5 0.50 20.29 4.16
N MET A 6 0.07 21.20 3.27
CA MET A 6 0.93 22.26 2.76
C MET A 6 1.37 23.27 3.83
N LEU A 7 0.50 23.57 4.82
CA LEU A 7 0.86 24.45 5.94
C LEU A 7 1.89 23.81 6.89
N ILE A 8 1.81 22.48 7.06
CA ILE A 8 2.72 21.72 7.93
C ILE A 8 4.13 21.65 7.34
N ILE A 9 4.25 21.65 6.01
CA ILE A 9 5.55 21.53 5.31
C ILE A 9 6.30 22.87 5.25
N GLY A 10 5.65 23.99 5.63
CA GLY A 10 6.29 25.31 5.64
C GLY A 10 6.59 25.86 4.24
N ILE A 11 5.98 25.32 3.20
CA ILE A 11 6.07 25.86 1.84
C ILE A 11 5.18 27.09 1.77
N ALA A 12 5.79 28.27 1.74
CA ALA A 12 5.10 29.52 1.48
C ALA A 12 4.63 29.55 0.02
N VAL A 13 3.47 28.98 -0.24
CA VAL A 13 2.76 29.20 -1.50
C VAL A 13 2.20 30.60 -1.43
N THR A 14 2.74 31.51 -2.23
CA THR A 14 2.21 32.87 -2.32
C THR A 14 0.74 32.80 -2.70
N ARG A 15 -0.09 33.56 -2.01
CA ARG A 15 -1.58 33.58 -2.09
C ARG A 15 -2.20 33.63 -3.50
N ARG A 16 -1.40 33.84 -4.55
CA ARG A 16 -1.88 33.96 -5.93
C ARG A 16 -2.10 32.64 -6.66
N SER A 17 -1.52 31.52 -6.21
CA SER A 17 -1.66 30.21 -6.86
C SER A 17 -2.80 29.35 -6.30
N ALA A 18 -3.31 29.65 -5.12
CA ALA A 18 -4.30 28.84 -4.43
C ALA A 18 -5.75 29.05 -4.89
N VAL A 19 -6.06 30.17 -5.55
CA VAL A 19 -7.46 30.53 -5.89
C VAL A 19 -8.00 29.76 -7.10
N HIS A 20 -7.15 29.15 -7.94
CA HIS A 20 -7.59 28.44 -9.15
C HIS A 20 -7.79 26.92 -8.96
N ALA A 21 -7.40 26.35 -7.82
CA ALA A 21 -7.52 24.91 -7.57
C ALA A 21 -8.85 24.48 -6.91
N PHE A 22 -9.70 25.40 -6.45
CA PHE A 22 -10.86 25.08 -5.60
C PHE A 22 -12.23 25.16 -6.29
N SER A 23 -12.31 25.31 -7.61
CA SER A 23 -13.62 25.49 -8.29
C SER A 23 -14.13 24.23 -9.01
N TYR A 24 -13.63 23.03 -8.74
CA TYR A 24 -14.10 21.84 -9.44
C TYR A 24 -14.24 20.62 -8.51
N CYS A 25 -15.21 20.68 -7.62
CA CYS A 25 -15.75 19.47 -7.01
C CYS A 25 -17.23 19.67 -6.67
N SER A 26 -18.09 19.39 -7.62
CA SER A 26 -19.41 18.77 -7.45
C SER A 26 -20.23 18.88 -8.73
N ARG A 27 -20.60 17.75 -9.25
CA ARG A 27 -21.80 17.35 -10.00
C ARG A 27 -21.51 16.59 -11.27
N THR A 28 -21.76 15.31 -11.18
CA THR A 28 -22.02 14.39 -12.30
C THR A 28 -23.32 14.80 -13.00
N SER A 29 -23.27 15.11 -14.29
CA SER A 29 -24.37 14.83 -15.22
C SER A 29 -23.88 14.96 -16.67
N SER A 30 -24.19 13.97 -17.46
CA SER A 30 -23.96 13.90 -18.89
C SER A 30 -24.62 15.04 -19.64
N ARG A 31 -23.86 15.88 -20.34
CA ARG A 31 -24.37 16.71 -21.44
C ARG A 31 -23.31 16.92 -22.51
N ARG A 32 -23.76 16.75 -23.77
CA ARG A 32 -23.02 17.06 -25.00
C ARG A 32 -22.70 18.56 -25.02
N TYR A 33 -21.46 18.92 -25.31
CA TYR A 33 -21.06 20.31 -25.49
C TYR A 33 -20.97 20.67 -26.97
N SER A 34 -21.73 21.71 -27.34
CA SER A 34 -21.52 22.49 -28.53
C SER A 34 -20.56 23.63 -28.18
N ALA A 35 -19.65 23.94 -29.12
CA ALA A 35 -18.62 24.95 -28.95
C ALA A 35 -19.20 26.34 -28.70
N GLY A 36 -18.82 26.94 -27.58
CA GLY A 36 -19.08 28.34 -27.24
C GLY A 36 -17.75 29.04 -26.98
N ILE A 37 -17.57 30.20 -27.60
CA ILE A 37 -16.41 31.07 -27.54
C ILE A 37 -16.25 31.61 -26.11
N LEU A 38 -15.12 31.33 -25.45
CA LEU A 38 -14.76 31.93 -24.17
C LEU A 38 -13.72 33.04 -24.40
N SER A 39 -14.09 34.27 -24.05
CA SER A 39 -13.18 35.42 -24.02
C SER A 39 -12.26 35.32 -22.81
N LEU A 40 -10.96 35.31 -23.02
CA LEU A 40 -9.91 35.37 -22.00
C LEU A 40 -9.53 36.81 -21.73
N SER A 41 -9.66 37.27 -20.50
CA SER A 41 -9.04 38.51 -20.01
C SER A 41 -7.71 38.19 -19.33
N SER A 42 -6.69 38.94 -19.73
CA SER A 42 -5.27 38.78 -19.55
C SER A 42 -4.70 39.05 -18.17
N SER A 43 -3.70 38.33 -17.74
CA SER A 43 -2.34 38.84 -17.39
C SER A 43 -1.40 37.72 -16.96
N THR A 44 -0.63 37.20 -17.89
CA THR A 44 0.63 36.51 -17.65
C THR A 44 1.65 37.01 -18.69
N LYS A 45 2.81 37.45 -18.25
CA LYS A 45 3.90 37.83 -19.15
C LYS A 45 4.51 36.53 -19.70
N GLU A 46 4.33 36.29 -20.98
CA GLU A 46 5.02 35.27 -21.77
C GLU A 46 6.22 35.91 -22.49
N THR A 47 7.35 35.22 -22.46
CA THR A 47 8.49 35.51 -23.30
C THR A 47 8.29 34.79 -24.62
N LEU A 48 7.96 35.50 -25.68
CA LEU A 48 7.86 35.00 -27.03
C LEU A 48 9.25 34.79 -27.62
N VAL A 49 9.57 33.53 -27.94
CA VAL A 49 10.64 33.21 -28.91
C VAL A 49 9.96 32.80 -30.20
N SER A 50 10.05 33.62 -31.20
CA SER A 50 9.47 33.40 -32.54
C SER A 50 10.41 32.57 -33.39
N SER A 51 9.93 31.37 -33.81
CA SER A 51 10.23 30.86 -35.15
C SER A 51 9.12 29.87 -35.52
N ASP A 52 8.39 30.23 -36.56
CA ASP A 52 7.40 29.45 -37.29
C ASP A 52 6.17 28.87 -36.53
N THR A 53 5.14 29.70 -36.51
CA THR A 53 3.68 29.43 -36.64
C THR A 53 3.01 28.28 -35.93
N THR A 54 3.54 27.73 -34.83
CA THR A 54 2.83 26.76 -34.02
C THR A 54 3.01 27.07 -32.53
N THR A 55 1.93 27.41 -31.81
CA THR A 55 1.96 27.60 -30.35
C THR A 55 1.42 26.34 -29.69
N THR A 56 2.27 25.62 -28.96
CA THR A 56 1.87 24.45 -28.19
C THR A 56 1.55 24.88 -26.78
N ILE A 57 0.32 24.65 -26.32
CA ILE A 57 -0.08 24.89 -24.93
C ILE A 57 -0.36 23.50 -24.31
N GLY A 58 0.57 23.04 -23.48
CA GLY A 58 0.39 21.82 -22.69
C GLY A 58 -0.49 22.09 -21.46
N LYS A 59 -1.54 21.31 -21.28
CA LYS A 59 -2.38 21.32 -20.09
C LYS A 59 -2.45 19.93 -19.49
N LEU A 60 -1.94 19.77 -18.28
CA LEU A 60 -2.14 18.54 -17.51
C LEU A 60 -3.58 18.46 -17.02
N SER A 61 -4.29 17.40 -17.40
CA SER A 61 -5.58 17.05 -16.82
C SER A 61 -5.35 16.24 -15.52
N ALA A 62 -5.94 16.68 -14.42
CA ALA A 62 -5.79 16.05 -13.11
C ALA A 62 -6.53 14.71 -12.94
N SER A 63 -7.22 14.21 -13.96
CA SER A 63 -8.08 13.02 -13.85
C SER A 63 -7.74 11.86 -14.80
N THR A 64 -6.85 12.08 -15.76
CA THR A 64 -6.39 11.03 -16.68
C THR A 64 -4.91 11.25 -16.97
N ASN A 65 -4.14 10.17 -17.16
CA ASN A 65 -2.71 10.24 -17.55
C ASN A 65 -2.51 10.70 -19.00
N GLU A 66 -3.41 11.50 -19.51
CA GLU A 66 -3.37 12.03 -20.87
C GLU A 66 -2.64 13.37 -20.86
N ILE A 67 -1.53 13.44 -21.56
CA ILE A 67 -0.91 14.70 -21.95
C ILE A 67 -1.63 15.15 -23.22
N CYS A 68 -2.50 16.14 -23.10
CA CYS A 68 -3.18 16.72 -24.24
C CYS A 68 -2.42 17.96 -24.70
N GLU A 69 -1.83 17.89 -25.87
CA GLU A 69 -1.22 19.03 -26.56
C GLU A 69 -2.25 19.63 -27.52
N THR A 70 -2.52 20.92 -27.35
CA THR A 70 -3.38 21.66 -28.29
C THR A 70 -2.49 22.41 -29.26
N THR A 71 -2.51 21.99 -30.50
CA THR A 71 -1.83 22.69 -31.62
C THR A 71 -2.83 23.56 -32.34
N VAL A 72 -2.55 24.85 -32.45
CA VAL A 72 -3.37 25.77 -33.22
C VAL A 72 -2.66 26.04 -34.56
N THR A 73 -3.30 25.68 -35.68
CA THR A 73 -2.75 25.94 -37.00
C THR A 73 -2.87 27.42 -37.39
N ALA A 74 -2.08 27.85 -38.37
CA ALA A 74 -2.12 29.24 -38.87
C ALA A 74 -3.53 29.65 -39.40
N GLU A 75 -4.41 28.70 -39.66
CA GLU A 75 -5.80 28.91 -40.08
C GLU A 75 -6.79 28.96 -38.88
N GLY A 76 -6.27 28.94 -37.62
CA GLY A 76 -7.10 29.03 -36.41
C GLY A 76 -7.85 27.73 -36.04
N LYS A 77 -7.52 26.62 -36.64
CA LYS A 77 -8.05 25.31 -36.25
C LYS A 77 -7.22 24.75 -35.09
N ALA A 78 -7.90 24.43 -34.01
CA ALA A 78 -7.28 23.73 -32.86
C ALA A 78 -7.40 22.23 -33.05
N GLU A 79 -6.29 21.53 -33.15
CA GLU A 79 -6.21 20.07 -33.01
C GLU A 79 -5.68 19.74 -31.63
N VAL A 80 -6.43 18.89 -30.93
CA VAL A 80 -6.01 18.37 -29.62
C VAL A 80 -5.51 16.96 -29.85
N LEU A 81 -4.21 16.77 -29.74
CA LEU A 81 -3.58 15.46 -29.74
C LEU A 81 -3.38 15.00 -28.30
N CYS A 82 -4.21 14.07 -27.86
CA CYS A 82 -4.02 13.42 -26.57
C CYS A 82 -3.14 12.19 -26.78
N THR A 83 -1.90 12.23 -26.32
CA THR A 83 -1.05 11.06 -26.23
C THR A 83 -1.21 10.46 -24.84
N VAL A 84 -1.72 9.23 -24.80
CA VAL A 84 -1.63 8.41 -23.59
C VAL A 84 -0.14 8.07 -23.44
N SER A 85 0.50 8.57 -22.39
CA SER A 85 1.84 8.11 -22.05
C SER A 85 1.75 6.62 -21.79
N ASN A 86 2.50 5.81 -22.54
CA ASN A 86 2.58 4.36 -22.30
C ASN A 86 2.88 4.13 -20.83
N GLU A 87 2.01 3.38 -20.14
CA GLU A 87 2.09 3.06 -18.70
C GLU A 87 3.31 2.19 -18.34
N ASP A 88 4.22 1.92 -19.28
CA ASP A 88 5.25 0.88 -19.16
C ASP A 88 6.57 1.31 -18.52
N ASP A 89 6.72 2.54 -18.02
CA ASP A 89 7.90 2.88 -17.22
C ASP A 89 7.66 2.59 -15.73
N ARG A 90 7.61 1.30 -15.38
CA ARG A 90 7.51 0.84 -13.98
C ARG A 90 8.68 1.33 -13.13
N SER A 91 9.83 1.64 -13.74
CA SER A 91 11.03 2.12 -13.03
C SER A 91 10.81 3.50 -12.38
N SER A 92 9.86 4.31 -12.88
CA SER A 92 9.54 5.64 -12.36
C SER A 92 8.56 5.65 -11.18
N LEU A 93 7.96 4.51 -10.82
CA LEU A 93 6.95 4.42 -9.76
C LEU A 93 7.53 4.41 -8.34
N TRP A 94 8.81 4.13 -8.21
CA TRP A 94 9.52 4.15 -6.93
C TRP A 94 10.77 5.01 -7.03
N SER A 95 10.83 6.07 -6.21
CA SER A 95 12.01 6.92 -6.15
C SER A 95 13.22 6.16 -5.58
N ASP A 96 14.44 6.58 -5.95
CA ASP A 96 15.68 6.06 -5.37
C ASP A 96 15.69 6.20 -3.84
N VAL A 97 15.07 7.25 -3.30
CA VAL A 97 14.91 7.46 -1.86
C VAL A 97 14.10 6.32 -1.23
N ALA A 98 12.96 5.95 -1.84
CA ALA A 98 12.11 4.86 -1.34
C ALA A 98 12.81 3.50 -1.45
N ILE A 99 13.51 3.22 -2.55
CA ILE A 99 14.27 2.00 -2.77
C ILE A 99 15.42 1.87 -1.76
N ASN A 100 16.18 2.95 -1.57
CA ASN A 100 17.29 2.96 -0.60
C ASN A 100 16.78 2.83 0.84
N ALA A 101 15.67 3.47 1.19
CA ALA A 101 15.03 3.31 2.48
C ALA A 101 14.63 1.85 2.74
N ALA A 102 14.05 1.16 1.76
CA ALA A 102 13.69 -0.26 1.89
C ALA A 102 14.91 -1.15 2.16
N LYS A 103 16.04 -0.92 1.46
CA LYS A 103 17.30 -1.62 1.72
C LYS A 103 17.82 -1.39 3.14
N GLN A 104 17.81 -0.15 3.60
CA GLN A 104 18.24 0.21 4.96
C GLN A 104 17.32 -0.39 6.02
N PHE A 105 16.01 -0.39 5.80
CA PHE A 105 15.06 -1.05 6.69
C PHE A 105 15.30 -2.57 6.76
N THR A 106 15.56 -3.23 5.63
CA THR A 106 15.90 -4.66 5.63
C THR A 106 17.05 -4.96 6.59
N ILE A 107 18.14 -4.20 6.50
CA ILE A 107 19.33 -4.40 7.33
C ILE A 107 19.03 -4.08 8.80
N SER A 108 18.49 -2.89 9.09
CA SER A 108 18.30 -2.39 10.45
C SER A 108 17.27 -3.20 11.22
N GLN A 109 16.17 -3.60 10.58
CA GLN A 109 15.11 -4.37 11.25
C GLN A 109 15.52 -5.83 11.47
N ARG A 110 16.30 -6.45 10.56
CA ARG A 110 16.90 -7.78 10.82
C ARG A 110 17.82 -7.75 12.03
N GLN A 111 18.63 -6.70 12.17
CA GLN A 111 19.50 -6.58 13.35
C GLN A 111 18.66 -6.45 14.62
N LYS A 112 17.60 -5.62 14.63
CA LYS A 112 16.68 -5.51 15.77
C LYS A 112 16.04 -6.84 16.14
N LEU A 113 15.54 -7.61 15.17
CA LEU A 113 14.96 -8.94 15.42
C LEU A 113 15.97 -9.88 16.06
N LYS A 114 17.21 -9.87 15.60
CA LYS A 114 18.30 -10.67 16.16
C LYS A 114 18.62 -10.25 17.61
N ASP A 115 18.79 -8.95 17.84
CA ASP A 115 19.14 -8.40 19.16
C ASP A 115 18.04 -8.68 20.21
N MET A 116 16.77 -8.79 19.76
CA MET A 116 15.63 -9.12 20.62
C MET A 116 15.40 -10.63 20.79
N GLY A 117 16.18 -11.48 20.14
CA GLY A 117 16.00 -12.95 20.16
C GLY A 117 14.70 -13.41 19.47
N ALA A 118 14.11 -12.58 18.62
CA ALA A 118 12.85 -12.88 17.95
C ALA A 118 12.99 -13.98 16.89
N LEU A 119 14.22 -14.25 16.42
CA LEU A 119 14.51 -15.30 15.45
C LEU A 119 14.58 -16.71 16.07
N ASP A 120 14.73 -16.80 17.38
CA ASP A 120 14.93 -18.06 18.09
C ASP A 120 13.65 -18.55 18.83
N ILE A 121 12.53 -17.90 18.60
CA ILE A 121 11.25 -18.24 19.25
C ILE A 121 10.72 -19.55 18.68
N LYS A 122 10.67 -20.58 19.53
CA LYS A 122 10.01 -21.84 19.18
C LYS A 122 8.49 -21.70 19.34
N ARG A 123 7.77 -22.03 18.29
CA ARG A 123 6.30 -21.98 18.26
C ARG A 123 5.71 -23.37 18.10
N PRO A 124 4.52 -23.65 18.68
CA PRO A 124 3.88 -24.98 18.62
C PRO A 124 3.58 -25.44 17.20
N ILE A 125 3.24 -24.52 16.31
CA ILE A 125 3.03 -24.78 14.89
C ILE A 125 4.16 -24.06 14.13
N GLN A 126 4.95 -24.86 13.42
CA GLN A 126 5.97 -24.28 12.52
C GLN A 126 5.28 -23.83 11.23
N ILE A 127 5.62 -22.64 10.76
CA ILE A 127 5.09 -22.06 9.53
C ILE A 127 6.24 -21.91 8.54
N ILE A 128 6.21 -22.71 7.47
CA ILE A 128 7.26 -22.73 6.45
C ILE A 128 6.77 -21.97 5.21
N GLY A 129 7.62 -21.07 4.68
CA GLY A 129 7.34 -20.35 3.46
C GLY A 129 8.33 -20.71 2.34
N THR A 130 7.80 -21.07 1.16
CA THR A 130 8.60 -21.32 -0.03
C THR A 130 8.09 -20.52 -1.22
N PRO A 131 8.95 -20.08 -2.16
CA PRO A 131 8.50 -19.42 -3.37
C PRO A 131 7.50 -20.28 -4.14
N VAL A 132 6.50 -19.65 -4.78
CA VAL A 132 5.66 -20.32 -5.79
C VAL A 132 6.51 -20.42 -7.06
N THR A 133 6.79 -21.65 -7.48
CA THR A 133 7.44 -21.91 -8.77
C THR A 133 6.38 -22.41 -9.75
N ASP A 134 6.47 -22.00 -11.01
CA ASP A 134 5.48 -22.26 -12.08
C ASP A 134 5.14 -23.75 -12.32
N ASN A 135 5.87 -24.67 -11.67
CA ASN A 135 5.72 -26.12 -11.83
C ASN A 135 5.12 -26.86 -10.61
N CYS A 136 4.76 -26.17 -9.52
CA CYS A 136 4.23 -26.84 -8.34
C CYS A 136 2.75 -26.51 -8.12
N GLY A 137 1.86 -27.30 -8.71
CA GLY A 137 0.47 -27.39 -8.28
C GLY A 137 0.38 -27.79 -6.78
N LEU A 138 -0.75 -27.49 -6.12
CA LEU A 138 -1.02 -27.80 -4.70
C LEU A 138 -0.86 -29.29 -4.30
N GLY A 139 -0.62 -30.20 -5.27
CA GLY A 139 -0.65 -31.64 -5.07
C GLY A 139 0.68 -32.34 -4.77
N ASP A 140 1.85 -31.79 -5.15
CA ASP A 140 3.04 -32.64 -5.36
C ASP A 140 4.33 -32.18 -4.69
N CYS A 141 4.33 -31.24 -3.77
CA CYS A 141 5.55 -30.98 -3.00
C CYS A 141 5.50 -31.76 -1.69
N VAL A 142 5.92 -33.01 -1.74
CA VAL A 142 6.47 -33.68 -0.56
C VAL A 142 7.76 -32.95 -0.22
N ILE A 143 7.77 -32.23 0.89
CA ILE A 143 9.03 -31.72 1.44
C ILE A 143 9.75 -32.98 1.92
N ASP A 144 10.75 -33.43 1.16
CA ASP A 144 11.70 -34.42 1.66
C ASP A 144 12.50 -33.76 2.79
N TYR A 145 11.96 -33.83 3.98
CA TYR A 145 12.76 -33.75 5.18
C TYR A 145 13.59 -35.06 5.21
N ASP A 146 14.85 -34.96 4.92
CA ASP A 146 15.81 -36.05 5.16
C ASP A 146 16.01 -36.18 6.68
N ASP A 147 14.97 -36.70 7.34
CA ASP A 147 15.02 -37.12 8.73
C ASP A 147 14.91 -38.64 8.78
N THR A 148 16.06 -39.26 8.92
CA THR A 148 16.21 -40.72 9.02
C THR A 148 15.71 -41.29 10.35
N ASP A 149 15.03 -40.52 11.20
CA ASP A 149 14.50 -41.01 12.47
C ASP A 149 13.09 -40.47 12.78
N SER A 150 12.14 -41.39 12.78
CA SER A 150 10.77 -41.37 13.32
C SER A 150 9.61 -41.14 12.37
N LYS A 151 8.86 -42.20 12.17
CA LYS A 151 7.51 -42.29 11.59
C LYS A 151 6.45 -41.60 12.47
N LYS A 152 6.41 -40.27 12.51
CA LYS A 152 5.25 -39.52 12.98
C LYS A 152 4.65 -38.83 11.74
N ALA A 153 3.44 -39.27 11.36
CA ALA A 153 2.69 -38.57 10.31
C ALA A 153 2.36 -37.16 10.81
N THR A 154 3.18 -36.18 10.41
CA THR A 154 2.93 -34.77 10.65
C THR A 154 1.74 -34.33 9.78
N SER A 155 0.69 -33.81 10.40
CA SER A 155 -0.41 -33.19 9.66
C SER A 155 0.08 -31.88 9.07
N THR A 156 0.07 -31.76 7.74
CA THR A 156 0.45 -30.52 7.05
C THR A 156 -0.78 -29.88 6.41
N ASN A 157 -0.98 -28.59 6.67
CA ASN A 157 -1.96 -27.76 5.97
C ASN A 157 -1.20 -26.73 5.13
N THR A 158 -1.44 -26.73 3.83
CA THR A 158 -0.71 -25.89 2.88
C THR A 158 -1.67 -24.98 2.14
N LYS A 159 -1.25 -23.71 1.96
CA LYS A 159 -1.98 -22.67 1.22
C LYS A 159 -1.04 -21.89 0.32
N ILE A 160 -1.56 -21.33 -0.76
CA ILE A 160 -0.89 -20.28 -1.54
C ILE A 160 -1.35 -18.93 -0.99
N ILE A 161 -0.41 -18.08 -0.64
CA ILE A 161 -0.73 -16.75 -0.11
C ILE A 161 -0.07 -15.68 -0.99
N HIS A 162 -0.89 -14.75 -1.45
CA HIS A 162 -0.45 -13.57 -2.19
C HIS A 162 -0.45 -12.37 -1.25
N PHE A 163 0.73 -12.00 -0.77
CA PHE A 163 0.89 -10.83 0.08
C PHE A 163 1.11 -9.57 -0.76
N GLN A 164 0.36 -8.52 -0.47
CA GLN A 164 0.60 -7.21 -1.04
C GLN A 164 0.76 -6.16 0.06
N ARG A 165 1.83 -5.35 -0.01
CA ARG A 165 1.94 -4.13 0.76
C ARG A 165 1.04 -3.06 0.14
N HIS A 166 0.39 -2.22 0.97
CA HIS A 166 -0.35 -1.07 0.46
C HIS A 166 0.52 -0.13 -0.38
N GLY A 167 -0.08 0.59 -1.34
CA GLY A 167 0.56 1.65 -2.12
C GLY A 167 1.03 2.82 -1.26
N GLN A 168 1.74 3.78 -1.82
CA GLN A 168 2.20 4.94 -1.08
C GLN A 168 1.01 5.70 -0.46
N GLY A 169 0.94 5.77 0.86
CA GLY A 169 0.02 6.63 1.60
C GLY A 169 0.65 7.97 1.95
N TYR A 170 -0.15 8.96 2.38
CA TYR A 170 0.36 10.29 2.76
C TYR A 170 1.37 10.23 3.91
N HIS A 171 1.26 9.26 4.83
CA HIS A 171 2.25 9.03 5.87
C HIS A 171 3.60 8.57 5.33
N ASN A 172 3.64 7.83 4.20
CA ASN A 172 4.89 7.49 3.52
C ASN A 172 5.47 8.72 2.83
N LEU A 173 4.64 9.48 2.12
CA LEU A 173 5.05 10.70 1.42
C LEU A 173 5.76 11.69 2.36
N ILE A 174 5.18 11.97 3.54
CA ILE A 174 5.82 12.89 4.49
C ILE A 174 7.16 12.36 4.99
N CYS A 175 7.28 11.04 5.22
CA CYS A 175 8.55 10.44 5.61
C CYS A 175 9.59 10.53 4.48
N ASP A 176 9.20 10.30 3.23
CA ASP A 176 10.10 10.39 2.07
C ASP A 176 10.58 11.84 1.89
N MET A 177 9.69 12.83 2.00
CA MET A 177 10.05 14.25 1.98
C MET A 177 11.03 14.63 3.10
N TRP A 178 10.86 14.08 4.30
CA TRP A 178 11.80 14.34 5.40
C TRP A 178 13.18 13.74 5.12
N ARG A 179 13.24 12.55 4.52
CA ARG A 179 14.50 11.91 4.10
C ARG A 179 15.19 12.69 2.99
N GLU A 180 14.45 13.18 2.00
CA GLU A 180 14.98 14.06 0.94
C GLU A 180 15.57 15.37 1.50
N LEU A 181 15.00 15.88 2.58
CA LEU A 181 15.49 17.06 3.31
C LEU A 181 16.53 16.71 4.39
N GLU A 182 17.02 15.47 4.41
CA GLU A 182 17.99 14.95 5.40
C GLU A 182 17.55 15.19 6.86
N ARG A 183 16.22 15.27 7.11
CA ARG A 183 15.68 15.42 8.46
C ARG A 183 15.65 14.06 9.15
N PRO A 184 16.12 13.95 10.41
CA PRO A 184 16.03 12.72 11.17
C PRO A 184 14.57 12.36 11.45
N ILE A 185 14.26 11.06 11.44
CA ILE A 185 12.96 10.53 11.82
C ILE A 185 13.18 9.53 12.96
N ASP A 186 12.58 9.81 14.10
CA ASP A 186 12.51 8.91 15.23
C ASP A 186 11.07 8.41 15.41
N PHE A 187 10.78 7.23 14.91
CA PHE A 187 9.45 6.64 15.00
C PHE A 187 9.01 6.25 16.42
N ASP A 188 9.92 6.24 17.38
CA ASP A 188 9.62 5.95 18.79
C ASP A 188 9.34 7.23 19.60
N SER A 189 9.54 8.41 18.98
CA SER A 189 9.29 9.71 19.61
C SER A 189 7.82 10.12 19.48
N PRO A 190 7.16 10.61 20.55
CA PRO A 190 5.86 11.25 20.46
C PRO A 190 5.93 12.71 19.96
N ASP A 191 7.13 13.29 19.82
CA ASP A 191 7.31 14.67 19.36
C ASP A 191 7.09 14.76 17.83
N PRO A 192 6.09 15.55 17.35
CA PRO A 192 5.83 15.73 15.93
C PRO A 192 6.95 16.44 15.15
N ASN A 193 7.95 16.98 15.82
CA ASN A 193 9.14 17.54 15.18
C ASN A 193 10.22 16.48 14.93
N LEU A 194 10.14 15.33 15.57
CA LEU A 194 11.02 14.18 15.37
C LEU A 194 10.30 13.04 14.64
N ASN A 195 8.97 12.98 14.76
CA ASN A 195 8.13 11.94 14.17
C ASN A 195 6.93 12.57 13.46
N PRO A 196 6.95 12.70 12.13
CA PRO A 196 5.88 13.39 11.42
C PRO A 196 4.54 12.64 11.45
N VAL A 197 4.56 11.30 11.66
CA VAL A 197 3.35 10.46 11.56
C VAL A 197 2.56 10.31 12.87
N VAL A 198 2.98 10.97 13.95
CA VAL A 198 2.19 11.09 15.19
C VAL A 198 1.15 12.21 15.13
N ARG A 199 1.18 13.03 14.08
CA ARG A 199 0.27 14.18 13.93
C ARG A 199 -1.15 13.71 13.61
N PRO A 200 -2.19 14.37 14.20
CA PRO A 200 -3.60 13.97 14.01
C PRO A 200 -4.05 13.97 12.54
N GLU A 201 -3.43 14.79 11.69
CA GLU A 201 -3.76 14.88 10.27
C GLU A 201 -3.48 13.59 9.49
N PHE A 202 -2.68 12.70 10.08
CA PHE A 202 -2.37 11.38 9.51
C PHE A 202 -3.25 10.25 10.05
N LEU A 203 -4.37 10.56 10.70
CA LEU A 203 -5.31 9.51 11.10
C LEU A 203 -5.80 8.73 9.88
N ASP A 204 -5.58 7.41 9.87
CA ASP A 204 -5.98 6.50 8.79
C ASP A 204 -5.78 7.08 7.38
N PRO A 205 -4.54 7.46 7.00
CA PRO A 205 -4.31 8.23 5.80
C PRO A 205 -4.59 7.41 4.54
N PRO A 206 -5.22 8.03 3.51
CA PRO A 206 -5.45 7.40 2.22
C PRO A 206 -4.16 7.27 1.40
N LEU A 207 -4.27 6.61 0.25
CA LEU A 207 -3.24 6.61 -0.78
C LEU A 207 -3.00 8.01 -1.36
N THR A 208 -1.76 8.26 -1.79
CA THR A 208 -1.43 9.39 -2.67
C THR A 208 -1.79 9.05 -4.12
N ASN A 209 -1.78 10.06 -5.02
CA ASN A 209 -1.93 9.81 -6.45
C ASN A 209 -0.85 8.85 -7.00
N LEU A 210 0.38 8.93 -6.46
CA LEU A 210 1.45 7.98 -6.79
C LEU A 210 1.12 6.58 -6.28
N GLY A 211 0.61 6.47 -5.04
CA GLY A 211 0.18 5.20 -4.47
C GLY A 211 -0.92 4.53 -5.29
N GLU A 212 -1.88 5.30 -5.79
CA GLU A 212 -2.90 4.77 -6.71
C GLU A 212 -2.30 4.25 -8.02
N LYS A 213 -1.32 4.97 -8.61
CA LYS A 213 -0.61 4.51 -9.82
C LYS A 213 0.15 3.22 -9.55
N GLN A 214 0.87 3.14 -8.44
CA GLN A 214 1.56 1.93 -8.00
C GLN A 214 0.60 0.74 -7.90
N CYS A 215 -0.58 0.93 -7.31
CA CYS A 215 -1.59 -0.14 -7.22
C CYS A 215 -2.13 -0.55 -8.58
N ARG A 216 -2.42 0.41 -9.46
CA ARG A 216 -2.89 0.13 -10.82
C ARG A 216 -1.86 -0.62 -11.65
N SER A 217 -0.56 -0.36 -11.48
CA SER A 217 0.52 -1.08 -12.18
C SER A 217 0.65 -2.55 -11.78
N GLN A 218 0.06 -2.94 -10.64
CA GLN A 218 0.02 -4.35 -10.21
C GLN A 218 -1.21 -5.11 -10.75
N ARG A 219 -2.14 -4.43 -11.43
CA ARG A 219 -3.42 -5.04 -11.84
C ARG A 219 -3.24 -6.25 -12.73
N ASP A 220 -2.38 -6.16 -13.74
CA ASP A 220 -2.16 -7.26 -14.69
C ASP A 220 -1.61 -8.49 -13.99
N LEU A 221 -0.64 -8.29 -13.06
CA LEU A 221 -0.14 -9.37 -12.21
C LEU A 221 -1.26 -9.94 -11.34
N CYS A 222 -2.00 -9.09 -10.62
CA CYS A 222 -3.08 -9.54 -9.74
C CYS A 222 -4.21 -10.27 -10.51
N ALA A 223 -4.45 -9.91 -11.76
CA ALA A 223 -5.44 -10.57 -12.60
C ALA A 223 -5.05 -12.02 -12.99
N THR A 224 -3.77 -12.37 -12.91
CA THR A 224 -3.30 -13.76 -13.14
C THR A 224 -3.36 -14.64 -11.90
N LEU A 225 -3.62 -14.06 -10.74
CA LEU A 225 -3.75 -14.79 -9.46
C LEU A 225 -5.19 -15.25 -9.30
N GLU A 226 -5.40 -16.38 -8.61
CA GLU A 226 -6.72 -17.00 -8.44
C GLU A 226 -7.15 -17.10 -6.95
N PRO A 227 -7.12 -15.98 -6.19
CA PRO A 227 -7.49 -16.04 -4.79
C PRO A 227 -8.97 -16.43 -4.64
N GLU A 228 -9.24 -17.37 -3.72
CA GLU A 228 -10.58 -17.78 -3.30
C GLU A 228 -11.15 -16.86 -2.19
N LEU A 229 -10.26 -16.09 -1.54
CA LEU A 229 -10.57 -15.14 -0.47
C LEU A 229 -9.59 -13.97 -0.50
N MET A 230 -10.10 -12.76 -0.31
CA MET A 230 -9.28 -11.59 -0.03
C MET A 230 -9.38 -11.19 1.44
N ILE A 231 -8.24 -11.09 2.13
CA ILE A 231 -8.13 -10.57 3.49
C ILE A 231 -7.48 -9.19 3.42
N VAL A 232 -8.11 -8.18 4.00
CA VAL A 232 -7.59 -6.81 3.99
C VAL A 232 -7.48 -6.24 5.39
N SER A 233 -6.38 -5.54 5.65
CA SER A 233 -6.27 -4.69 6.84
C SER A 233 -7.38 -3.62 6.81
N PRO A 234 -8.01 -3.29 7.95
CA PRO A 234 -9.10 -2.30 8.00
C PRO A 234 -8.64 -0.86 7.74
N MET A 235 -7.34 -0.65 7.49
CA MET A 235 -6.78 0.66 7.17
C MET A 235 -7.17 1.08 5.75
N LEU A 236 -7.60 2.35 5.60
CA LEU A 236 -8.09 2.90 4.34
C LEU A 236 -7.13 2.65 3.17
N ARG A 237 -5.83 2.88 3.37
CA ARG A 237 -4.80 2.65 2.34
C ARG A 237 -4.72 1.19 1.85
N CYS A 238 -4.97 0.21 2.74
CA CYS A 238 -4.99 -1.20 2.34
C CYS A 238 -6.24 -1.55 1.54
N ILE A 239 -7.40 -1.06 1.96
CA ILE A 239 -8.67 -1.25 1.25
C ILE A 239 -8.58 -0.63 -0.15
N GLN A 240 -8.08 0.60 -0.26
CA GLN A 240 -7.89 1.28 -1.54
C GLN A 240 -6.91 0.51 -2.44
N THR A 241 -5.78 0.02 -1.87
CA THR A 241 -4.81 -0.79 -2.60
C THR A 241 -5.45 -2.04 -3.17
N ALA A 242 -6.12 -2.82 -2.31
CA ALA A 242 -6.78 -4.05 -2.71
C ALA A 242 -7.78 -3.81 -3.85
N LYS A 243 -8.63 -2.80 -3.72
CA LYS A 243 -9.64 -2.44 -4.76
C LYS A 243 -9.02 -1.99 -6.08
N LEU A 244 -7.84 -1.39 -6.05
CA LEU A 244 -7.16 -0.94 -7.26
C LEU A 244 -6.36 -2.05 -7.93
N SER A 245 -5.67 -2.89 -7.17
CA SER A 245 -4.83 -3.98 -7.67
C SER A 245 -5.64 -5.22 -8.04
N PHE A 246 -6.54 -5.67 -7.13
CA PHE A 246 -7.40 -6.86 -7.32
C PHE A 246 -8.80 -6.51 -7.84
N ARG A 247 -8.91 -5.48 -8.66
CA ARG A 247 -10.19 -4.97 -9.16
C ARG A 247 -11.09 -6.05 -9.74
N ASP A 248 -10.51 -6.99 -10.47
CA ASP A 248 -11.25 -8.03 -11.19
C ASP A 248 -11.81 -9.11 -10.25
N HIS A 249 -11.32 -9.14 -9.00
CA HIS A 249 -11.76 -10.07 -7.95
C HIS A 249 -12.83 -9.49 -7.00
N VAL A 250 -13.13 -8.19 -7.06
CA VAL A 250 -14.06 -7.51 -6.12
C VAL A 250 -15.46 -8.13 -6.14
N SER A 251 -15.92 -8.60 -7.29
CA SER A 251 -17.27 -9.20 -7.46
C SER A 251 -17.27 -10.72 -7.54
N THR A 252 -16.10 -11.36 -7.53
CA THR A 252 -15.97 -12.80 -7.81
C THR A 252 -15.57 -13.62 -6.58
N VAL A 253 -14.89 -13.02 -5.62
CA VAL A 253 -14.44 -13.67 -4.39
C VAL A 253 -14.89 -12.90 -3.16
N PRO A 254 -15.09 -13.56 -1.99
CA PRO A 254 -15.40 -12.90 -0.74
C PRO A 254 -14.21 -12.05 -0.26
N TRP A 255 -14.53 -10.89 0.35
CA TRP A 255 -13.57 -9.99 0.97
C TRP A 255 -13.86 -9.86 2.45
N VAL A 256 -12.85 -10.06 3.28
CA VAL A 256 -12.96 -9.98 4.74
C VAL A 256 -11.88 -9.06 5.30
N SER A 257 -12.24 -8.23 6.28
CA SER A 257 -11.30 -7.38 6.99
C SER A 257 -10.90 -7.98 8.33
N SER A 258 -9.61 -7.91 8.68
CA SER A 258 -9.10 -8.44 9.93
C SER A 258 -8.10 -7.50 10.61
N GLU A 259 -8.26 -7.32 11.93
CA GLU A 259 -7.28 -6.63 12.78
C GLU A 259 -5.93 -7.37 12.84
N GLY A 260 -5.93 -8.69 12.58
CA GLY A 260 -4.73 -9.51 12.63
C GLY A 260 -3.66 -9.13 11.62
N CYS A 261 -4.01 -8.48 10.51
CA CYS A 261 -3.07 -8.03 9.47
C CYS A 261 -2.80 -6.51 9.49
N ARG A 262 -3.02 -5.83 10.63
CA ARG A 262 -2.69 -4.40 10.80
C ARG A 262 -1.19 -4.16 10.92
N GLU A 263 -0.78 -2.91 10.69
CA GLU A 263 0.58 -2.43 10.96
C GLU A 263 0.83 -2.38 12.49
N GLU A 264 1.95 -1.84 12.90
CA GLU A 264 2.27 -1.66 14.33
C GLU A 264 1.20 -0.84 15.04
N LEU A 265 0.79 -1.30 16.22
CA LEU A 265 -0.22 -0.66 17.06
C LEU A 265 0.41 0.40 17.97
N GLY A 266 -0.41 1.35 18.39
CA GLY A 266 -0.03 2.43 19.33
C GLY A 266 0.81 3.54 18.69
N LEU A 267 1.08 4.61 19.43
CA LEU A 267 1.83 5.83 19.17
C LEU A 267 1.57 6.48 17.80
N LEU A 268 1.80 5.74 16.71
CA LEU A 268 1.72 6.27 15.34
C LEU A 268 0.25 6.47 14.94
N VAL A 269 -0.21 7.71 14.91
CA VAL A 269 -1.59 8.06 14.54
C VAL A 269 -1.94 7.57 13.13
N GLY A 270 -0.96 7.49 12.24
CA GLY A 270 -1.11 6.90 10.90
C GLY A 270 -1.51 5.42 10.90
N ASN A 271 -1.35 4.74 12.02
CA ASN A 271 -1.75 3.34 12.20
C ASN A 271 -3.04 3.17 13.02
N LYS A 272 -3.65 4.25 13.50
CA LYS A 272 -4.97 4.23 14.11
C LYS A 272 -6.04 4.23 13.01
N ARG A 273 -6.97 3.26 13.07
CA ARG A 273 -8.08 3.19 12.13
C ARG A 273 -9.24 4.11 12.52
N ARG A 274 -10.09 4.42 11.55
CA ARG A 274 -11.39 5.04 11.79
C ARG A 274 -12.37 4.03 12.45
N PRO A 275 -13.48 4.51 13.02
CA PRO A 275 -14.58 3.65 13.45
C PRO A 275 -15.07 2.72 12.33
N ILE A 276 -15.36 1.45 12.64
CA ILE A 276 -15.74 0.44 11.63
C ILE A 276 -17.05 0.78 10.92
N ASN A 277 -18.01 1.40 11.61
CA ASN A 277 -19.26 1.83 10.99
C ASN A 277 -19.02 2.81 9.83
N GLU A 278 -18.07 3.73 9.95
CA GLU A 278 -17.71 4.67 8.88
C GLU A 278 -17.03 3.94 7.71
N ILE A 279 -16.10 3.02 8.02
CA ILE A 279 -15.39 2.26 6.99
C ILE A 279 -16.38 1.35 6.23
N LYS A 280 -17.30 0.72 6.95
CA LYS A 280 -18.32 -0.16 6.38
C LYS A 280 -19.32 0.59 5.49
N GLU A 281 -19.62 1.84 5.81
CA GLU A 281 -20.47 2.69 4.98
C GLU A 281 -19.79 2.99 3.64
N ASP A 282 -18.48 3.26 3.66
CA ASP A 282 -17.68 3.52 2.45
C ASP A 282 -17.42 2.26 1.61
N TYR A 283 -17.35 1.06 2.26
CA TYR A 283 -16.95 -0.22 1.65
C TYR A 283 -17.88 -1.38 2.06
N PRO A 284 -19.17 -1.33 1.66
CA PRO A 284 -20.17 -2.32 2.09
C PRO A 284 -19.93 -3.73 1.54
N GLU A 285 -19.09 -3.89 0.51
CA GLU A 285 -18.74 -5.19 -0.07
C GLU A 285 -17.75 -6.00 0.77
N ILE A 286 -17.14 -5.38 1.80
CA ILE A 286 -16.17 -6.05 2.67
C ILE A 286 -16.86 -6.53 3.95
N ASP A 287 -16.63 -7.77 4.33
CA ASP A 287 -17.08 -8.32 5.61
C ASP A 287 -16.17 -7.86 6.76
N PHE A 288 -16.70 -7.01 7.64
CA PHE A 288 -16.04 -6.54 8.85
C PHE A 288 -16.47 -7.31 10.11
N SER A 289 -17.23 -8.39 9.97
CA SER A 289 -17.74 -9.18 11.13
C SER A 289 -16.65 -9.76 12.05
N PRO A 290 -15.42 -10.05 11.58
CA PRO A 290 -14.33 -10.47 12.46
C PRO A 290 -13.87 -9.38 13.44
N ILE A 291 -14.11 -8.11 13.12
CA ILE A 291 -13.72 -6.96 13.96
C ILE A 291 -14.81 -6.71 15.00
N LYS A 292 -14.45 -6.85 16.27
CA LYS A 292 -15.43 -6.86 17.39
C LYS A 292 -15.82 -5.47 17.88
N HIS A 293 -14.93 -4.48 17.74
CA HIS A 293 -15.10 -3.14 18.29
C HIS A 293 -15.25 -2.09 17.19
N ASN A 294 -16.20 -1.18 17.37
CA ASN A 294 -16.36 -0.05 16.46
C ASN A 294 -15.13 0.85 16.49
N GLU A 295 -14.74 1.29 17.69
CA GLU A 295 -13.56 2.10 17.93
C GLU A 295 -12.28 1.26 17.90
N ASP A 296 -11.12 1.91 17.73
CA ASP A 296 -9.81 1.26 17.65
C ASP A 296 -9.22 0.96 19.03
N VAL A 297 -9.86 0.04 19.75
CA VAL A 297 -9.43 -0.35 21.10
C VAL A 297 -8.03 -0.97 21.11
N LEU A 298 -7.65 -1.69 20.05
CA LEU A 298 -6.33 -2.31 19.97
C LEU A 298 -5.21 -1.27 19.89
N TRP A 299 -5.41 -0.18 19.14
CA TRP A 299 -4.45 0.91 19.09
C TRP A 299 -4.41 1.67 20.42
N ASP A 300 -5.56 1.90 21.04
CA ASP A 300 -5.70 2.65 22.29
C ASP A 300 -5.07 1.90 23.49
N GLU A 301 -5.04 0.55 23.48
CA GLU A 301 -4.37 -0.26 24.50
C GLU A 301 -2.86 0.00 24.59
N TYR A 302 -2.22 0.30 23.46
CA TYR A 302 -0.80 0.67 23.43
C TYR A 302 -0.56 2.15 23.79
N GLY A 303 -1.50 3.02 23.45
CA GLY A 303 -1.46 4.45 23.75
C GLY A 303 -0.23 5.15 23.18
N GLU A 304 0.62 5.67 24.06
CA GLU A 304 1.82 6.46 23.69
C GLU A 304 3.05 5.60 23.36
N ARG A 305 2.98 4.29 23.49
CA ARG A 305 4.06 3.39 23.06
C ARG A 305 3.70 2.64 21.79
N ARG A 306 4.68 2.20 21.05
CA ARG A 306 4.50 1.29 19.92
C ARG A 306 4.42 -0.16 20.39
N GLU A 307 3.70 -0.98 19.65
CA GLU A 307 3.79 -2.44 19.69
C GLU A 307 5.24 -2.85 19.45
N THR A 308 5.79 -3.69 20.30
CA THR A 308 7.12 -4.24 20.13
C THR A 308 7.16 -5.27 19.01
N LEU A 309 8.36 -5.58 18.50
CA LEU A 309 8.53 -6.62 17.47
C LEU A 309 8.05 -8.00 17.98
N LEU A 310 8.22 -8.30 19.27
CA LEU A 310 7.77 -9.57 19.86
C LEU A 310 6.23 -9.62 19.93
N GLU A 311 5.58 -8.59 20.49
CA GLU A 311 4.12 -8.50 20.53
C GLU A 311 3.51 -8.61 19.13
N LYS A 312 4.11 -7.91 18.15
CA LYS A 312 3.69 -7.99 16.75
C LYS A 312 3.88 -9.40 16.17
N SER A 313 5.01 -10.06 16.46
CA SER A 313 5.24 -11.42 15.98
C SER A 313 4.24 -12.42 16.58
N ASP A 314 3.83 -12.24 17.84
CA ASP A 314 2.81 -13.06 18.49
C ASP A 314 1.43 -12.82 17.86
N ARG A 315 1.03 -11.57 17.65
CA ARG A 315 -0.22 -11.21 16.96
C ARG A 315 -0.29 -11.78 15.54
N ILE A 316 0.83 -11.73 14.80
CA ILE A 316 0.92 -12.30 13.46
C ILE A 316 0.78 -13.82 13.50
N TYR A 317 1.48 -14.48 14.43
CA TYR A 317 1.38 -15.93 14.61
C TYR A 317 -0.04 -16.38 14.94
N ASP A 318 -0.69 -15.70 15.89
CA ASP A 318 -2.07 -15.97 16.27
C ASP A 318 -3.04 -15.79 15.10
N PHE A 319 -2.86 -14.73 14.32
CA PHE A 319 -3.67 -14.50 13.12
C PHE A 319 -3.50 -15.63 12.10
N LEU A 320 -2.27 -16.07 11.84
CA LEU A 320 -2.02 -17.13 10.88
C LEU A 320 -2.57 -18.48 11.35
N THR A 321 -2.37 -18.83 12.62
CA THR A 321 -2.74 -20.16 13.15
C THR A 321 -4.22 -20.27 13.50
N ASN A 322 -4.86 -19.18 13.97
CA ASN A 322 -6.24 -19.20 14.44
C ASN A 322 -7.24 -18.65 13.40
N PHE A 323 -6.78 -17.95 12.36
CA PHE A 323 -7.67 -17.38 11.36
C PHE A 323 -7.35 -17.89 9.95
N VAL A 324 -6.08 -17.82 9.50
CA VAL A 324 -5.72 -18.19 8.13
C VAL A 324 -5.64 -19.70 7.92
N ARG A 325 -5.00 -20.45 8.85
CA ARG A 325 -4.81 -21.90 8.75
C ARG A 325 -6.13 -22.65 8.59
N ASP A 326 -7.10 -22.27 9.41
CA ASP A 326 -8.37 -23.00 9.51
C ASP A 326 -9.39 -22.60 8.43
N ARG A 327 -9.03 -21.67 7.54
CA ARG A 327 -9.86 -21.33 6.38
C ARG A 327 -9.94 -22.49 5.39
N PRO A 328 -11.12 -22.75 4.77
CA PRO A 328 -11.24 -23.75 3.73
C PRO A 328 -10.51 -23.37 2.44
N GLU A 329 -10.37 -22.07 2.17
CA GLU A 329 -9.76 -21.53 0.96
C GLU A 329 -8.28 -21.92 0.89
N LYS A 330 -7.80 -22.31 -0.28
CA LYS A 330 -6.44 -22.76 -0.53
C LYS A 330 -5.54 -21.67 -1.09
N GLU A 331 -6.11 -20.71 -1.79
CA GLU A 331 -5.41 -19.55 -2.35
C GLU A 331 -6.03 -18.28 -1.79
N ILE A 332 -5.22 -17.46 -1.12
CA ILE A 332 -5.69 -16.30 -0.34
C ILE A 332 -4.83 -15.08 -0.68
N GLY A 333 -5.49 -13.97 -1.03
CA GLY A 333 -4.83 -12.66 -1.12
C GLY A 333 -4.86 -11.94 0.24
N ILE A 334 -3.73 -11.38 0.69
CA ILE A 334 -3.65 -10.60 1.93
C ILE A 334 -3.01 -9.24 1.64
N VAL A 335 -3.78 -8.15 1.81
CA VAL A 335 -3.29 -6.78 1.62
C VAL A 335 -3.06 -6.12 2.96
N CYS A 336 -1.80 -5.79 3.24
CA CYS A 336 -1.37 -5.34 4.57
C CYS A 336 -0.19 -4.34 4.49
N HIS A 337 0.80 -4.42 5.38
CA HIS A 337 1.75 -3.35 5.65
C HIS A 337 3.19 -3.85 5.69
N SER A 338 4.14 -2.92 5.58
CA SER A 338 5.55 -3.26 5.43
C SER A 338 6.21 -3.85 6.68
N ALA A 339 6.00 -3.22 7.86
CA ALA A 339 6.63 -3.73 9.08
C ALA A 339 5.95 -5.03 9.55
N TYR A 340 4.64 -5.18 9.30
CA TYR A 340 3.92 -6.43 9.45
C TYR A 340 4.54 -7.54 8.58
N LEU A 341 4.63 -7.32 7.27
CA LEU A 341 5.19 -8.30 6.32
C LEU A 341 6.64 -8.66 6.64
N PHE A 342 7.44 -7.66 7.00
CA PHE A 342 8.83 -7.90 7.38
C PHE A 342 8.94 -8.80 8.63
N THR A 343 8.12 -8.54 9.65
CA THR A 343 8.08 -9.37 10.87
C THR A 343 7.57 -10.78 10.56
N LEU A 344 6.53 -10.90 9.73
CA LEU A 344 5.98 -12.16 9.25
C LEU A 344 7.07 -13.02 8.58
N MET A 345 7.78 -12.47 7.60
CA MET A 345 8.76 -13.19 6.77
C MET A 345 10.07 -13.49 7.49
N ASN A 346 10.38 -12.79 8.59
CA ASN A 346 11.66 -12.94 9.27
C ASN A 346 11.58 -13.52 10.70
N ALA A 347 10.44 -13.39 11.40
CA ALA A 347 10.31 -13.80 12.80
C ALA A 347 9.18 -14.80 13.05
N VAL A 348 8.25 -14.99 12.11
CA VAL A 348 7.11 -15.89 12.28
C VAL A 348 7.20 -17.10 11.36
N MET A 349 7.68 -16.89 10.14
CA MET A 349 7.84 -17.96 9.15
C MET A 349 9.29 -18.37 9.01
N ASP A 350 9.51 -19.66 8.77
CA ASP A 350 10.80 -20.19 8.32
C ASP A 350 10.87 -20.09 6.79
N ILE A 351 11.69 -19.16 6.31
CA ILE A 351 11.88 -18.86 4.89
C ILE A 351 13.37 -18.81 4.60
N SER A 352 13.86 -19.66 3.70
CA SER A 352 15.26 -19.64 3.25
C SER A 352 15.53 -18.61 2.16
N ASP A 353 14.52 -18.21 1.41
CA ASP A 353 14.64 -17.25 0.31
C ASP A 353 14.82 -15.81 0.83
N GLU A 354 15.98 -15.22 0.52
CA GLU A 354 16.35 -13.88 0.99
C GLU A 354 15.53 -12.76 0.32
N GLU A 355 15.05 -12.97 -0.91
CA GLU A 355 14.24 -11.99 -1.61
C GLU A 355 12.85 -11.90 -0.97
N LEU A 356 12.23 -13.02 -0.65
CA LEU A 356 10.96 -13.05 0.09
C LEU A 356 11.06 -12.35 1.45
N ARG A 357 12.21 -12.42 2.10
CA ARG A 357 12.49 -11.83 3.42
C ARG A 357 12.85 -10.35 3.38
N SER A 358 13.08 -9.76 2.21
CA SER A 358 13.43 -8.35 2.08
C SER A 358 12.24 -7.43 2.38
N TRP A 359 12.49 -6.15 2.67
CA TRP A 359 11.44 -5.15 2.88
C TRP A 359 10.63 -4.92 1.60
N PHE A 360 9.30 -5.04 1.68
CA PHE A 360 8.42 -4.80 0.56
C PHE A 360 8.41 -3.33 0.12
N LEU A 361 8.49 -3.06 -1.16
CA LEU A 361 8.17 -1.75 -1.71
C LEU A 361 6.66 -1.48 -1.66
N THR A 362 6.25 -0.23 -1.76
CA THR A 362 4.82 0.13 -1.79
C THR A 362 4.12 -0.53 -2.97
N SER A 363 2.96 -1.12 -2.74
CA SER A 363 2.16 -1.90 -3.71
C SER A 363 2.79 -3.21 -4.22
N GLU A 364 3.98 -3.58 -3.76
CA GLU A 364 4.63 -4.83 -4.18
C GLU A 364 3.82 -6.05 -3.76
N VAL A 365 3.76 -7.03 -4.68
CA VAL A 365 3.09 -8.33 -4.49
C VAL A 365 4.15 -9.42 -4.48
N ARG A 366 4.08 -10.33 -3.50
CA ARG A 366 4.86 -11.57 -3.44
C ARG A 366 3.95 -12.74 -3.12
N SER A 367 4.10 -13.81 -3.90
CA SER A 367 3.35 -15.06 -3.72
C SER A 367 4.26 -16.12 -3.10
N LEU A 368 3.73 -16.84 -2.14
CA LEU A 368 4.44 -17.94 -1.52
C LEU A 368 3.50 -19.10 -1.17
N LYS A 369 4.06 -20.29 -1.08
CA LYS A 369 3.43 -21.46 -0.52
C LYS A 369 3.71 -21.47 0.98
N MET A 370 2.66 -21.44 1.79
CA MET A 370 2.70 -21.45 3.25
C MET A 370 2.25 -22.82 3.75
N THR A 371 3.12 -23.49 4.50
CA THR A 371 2.84 -24.82 5.08
C THR A 371 2.87 -24.72 6.59
N PHE A 372 1.79 -25.16 7.23
CA PHE A 372 1.66 -25.32 8.68
C PHE A 372 2.02 -26.74 9.06
N VAL A 373 3.01 -26.90 9.93
CA VAL A 373 3.49 -28.19 10.41
C VAL A 373 3.23 -28.29 11.91
N GLU A 374 2.46 -29.28 12.32
CA GLU A 374 2.19 -29.57 13.74
C GLU A 374 3.10 -30.71 14.18
N ASP A 375 3.79 -30.56 15.35
CA ASP A 375 4.64 -31.59 15.95
C ASP A 375 3.88 -32.84 16.42
#